data_c9ebde0a94175dbe7ec47d1689f96ba2
#
_entry.id   c9ebde0a94175dbe7ec47d1689f96ba2
#
_cell.length_a   1.000
_cell.length_b   1.000
_cell.length_c   1.000
_cell.angle_alpha   90.00
_cell.angle_beta   90.00
_cell.angle_gamma   90.00
#
_symmetry.space_group_name_H-M   'P 1'
#
loop_
_entity.id
_entity.type
_entity.pdbx_description
1 polymer ?
#
loop_
_entity_poly.entity_id
_entity_poly.type
_entity_poly.pdbx_seq_one_letter_code
_entity_poly.pdbx_strand_id
1 'polypeptide(L)'
;MKSLLRKRNIALAAAALLTGLAGTAAQAETPSWCGPKKASLALLDGFGGNSWRLVTTASGAAEAAKCPSIIDYQYADGQGNTQKAISDINSFAARGVDALVVFGDAGPAVLPALTNAYRAGRVVVPYRVTVGGEEGKNYSKYVGTDSRDDGVAWGTWIKETFPDGANILFVSGPAGNSQGTTELEGMQSVLDDKYKFVNPHPFAVTNWDPALTQQVLTAEIAKNDKIDVIVSDFGPSLVGALPVFAKFNRSIPAIATSDGNSLGCFWQENHEANPDFKLFTRATGNDNVRLAVQWAVALATDGTPPSADTFQAPNFENSVTGEPSKVQCRPDLPGSIYLSAEMSGDDQTKVVNK
;
A
#
# COMPACT_ATOMS: atom_id res chain seq x y z
N MET A 1 -99.12 12.68 -5.41
CA MET A 1 -98.90 14.06 -5.23
C MET A 1 -97.50 14.21 -4.67
N LYS A 2 -96.73 15.04 -5.19
CA LYS A 2 -95.23 14.92 -5.30
C LYS A 2 -94.51 15.24 -3.99
N SER A 3 -93.68 14.28 -3.50
CA SER A 3 -92.72 14.45 -2.40
C SER A 3 -91.35 14.80 -2.94
N LEU A 4 -90.82 15.92 -2.47
CA LEU A 4 -89.42 16.34 -2.74
C LEU A 4 -88.45 15.75 -1.73
N LEU A 5 -87.62 14.88 -2.24
CA LEU A 5 -86.46 14.34 -1.46
C LEU A 5 -85.25 15.30 -1.57
N ARG A 6 -84.85 15.86 -0.46
CA ARG A 6 -83.65 16.68 -0.31
C ARG A 6 -82.43 15.74 -0.13
N LYS A 7 -81.55 15.76 -1.13
CA LYS A 7 -80.22 15.10 -1.02
C LYS A 7 -79.24 15.98 -0.18
N ARG A 8 -78.78 15.46 0.92
CA ARG A 8 -77.68 16.03 1.73
C ARG A 8 -76.37 15.51 1.16
N ASN A 9 -75.54 16.40 0.59
CA ASN A 9 -74.15 16.11 0.22
C ASN A 9 -73.30 16.16 1.50
N ILE A 10 -72.67 15.02 1.87
CA ILE A 10 -71.63 14.96 2.87
C ILE A 10 -70.31 15.05 2.16
N ALA A 11 -69.61 16.17 2.29
CA ALA A 11 -68.22 16.34 1.83
C ALA A 11 -67.28 15.69 2.86
N LEU A 12 -66.62 14.58 2.49
CA LEU A 12 -65.49 14.04 3.24
C LEU A 12 -64.26 14.85 2.88
N ALA A 13 -63.72 15.61 3.81
CA ALA A 13 -62.40 16.18 3.74
C ALA A 13 -61.34 15.15 4.09
N ALA A 14 -60.63 14.60 3.11
CA ALA A 14 -59.45 13.78 3.30
C ALA A 14 -58.25 14.70 3.58
N ALA A 15 -57.82 14.78 4.85
CA ALA A 15 -56.58 15.38 5.25
C ALA A 15 -55.41 14.41 4.96
N ALA A 16 -54.68 14.64 3.91
CA ALA A 16 -53.44 13.91 3.62
C ALA A 16 -52.33 14.40 4.56
N LEU A 17 -51.99 13.58 5.54
CA LEU A 17 -50.77 13.77 6.34
C LEU A 17 -49.56 13.38 5.47
N LEU A 18 -48.89 14.40 4.93
CA LEU A 18 -47.55 14.29 4.35
C LEU A 18 -46.54 14.21 5.55
N THR A 19 -46.26 13.01 6.00
CA THR A 19 -45.09 12.78 6.87
C THR A 19 -43.85 12.88 5.99
N GLY A 20 -43.18 14.06 6.03
CA GLY A 20 -41.88 14.25 5.44
C GLY A 20 -40.86 13.36 6.17
N LEU A 21 -40.40 12.27 5.51
CA LEU A 21 -39.17 11.61 5.90
C LEU A 21 -38.02 12.58 5.62
N ALA A 22 -37.68 13.40 6.62
CA ALA A 22 -36.39 14.05 6.66
C ALA A 22 -35.34 12.93 6.86
N GLY A 23 -34.79 12.44 5.75
CA GLY A 23 -33.61 11.59 5.77
C GLY A 23 -32.48 12.38 6.43
N THR A 24 -32.19 12.09 7.70
CA THR A 24 -30.96 12.51 8.32
C THR A 24 -29.83 11.87 7.55
N ALA A 25 -29.16 12.62 6.66
CA ALA A 25 -27.87 12.21 6.14
C ALA A 25 -27.02 11.90 7.37
N ALA A 26 -26.65 10.62 7.54
CA ALA A 26 -25.72 10.21 8.56
C ALA A 26 -24.42 10.98 8.30
N GLN A 27 -24.15 12.00 9.08
CA GLN A 27 -22.91 12.75 9.02
C GLN A 27 -21.85 11.77 9.49
N ALA A 28 -20.89 11.44 8.63
CA ALA A 28 -19.80 10.55 9.01
C ALA A 28 -19.16 11.11 10.28
N GLU A 29 -19.06 10.27 11.30
CA GLU A 29 -18.51 10.67 12.59
C GLU A 29 -17.05 11.11 12.38
N THR A 30 -16.70 12.26 12.94
CA THR A 30 -15.32 12.77 12.86
C THR A 30 -14.39 11.80 13.59
N PRO A 31 -13.34 11.29 12.94
CA PRO A 31 -12.44 10.32 13.56
C PRO A 31 -11.79 10.89 14.83
N SER A 32 -11.52 10.04 15.82
CA SER A 32 -10.90 10.45 17.09
C SER A 32 -9.52 11.11 16.94
N TRP A 33 -8.79 10.75 15.87
CA TRP A 33 -7.51 11.36 15.54
C TRP A 33 -7.64 12.78 14.93
N CYS A 34 -8.83 13.20 14.58
CA CYS A 34 -9.10 14.57 14.12
C CYS A 34 -9.50 15.45 15.29
N GLY A 35 -8.56 16.22 15.81
CA GLY A 35 -8.80 17.17 16.91
C GLY A 35 -9.42 18.48 16.44
N PRO A 36 -9.73 19.40 17.37
CA PRO A 36 -10.47 20.63 17.08
C PRO A 36 -9.60 21.76 16.50
N LYS A 37 -8.28 21.72 16.71
CA LYS A 37 -7.36 22.78 16.26
C LYS A 37 -7.20 22.71 14.75
N LYS A 38 -7.29 23.87 14.08
CA LYS A 38 -7.07 23.97 12.63
C LYS A 38 -5.59 23.83 12.30
N ALA A 39 -5.28 23.09 11.24
CA ALA A 39 -3.91 22.86 10.79
C ALA A 39 -3.82 22.71 9.27
N SER A 40 -2.65 22.94 8.73
CA SER A 40 -2.24 22.62 7.38
C SER A 40 -1.40 21.33 7.37
N LEU A 41 -1.52 20.53 6.30
CA LEU A 41 -0.82 19.26 6.13
C LEU A 41 -0.16 19.21 4.76
N ALA A 42 1.09 18.79 4.69
CA ALA A 42 1.75 18.42 3.43
C ALA A 42 2.14 16.95 3.43
N LEU A 43 1.84 16.26 2.33
CA LEU A 43 2.37 14.93 2.02
C LEU A 43 3.52 15.07 1.03
N LEU A 44 4.69 14.61 1.42
CA LEU A 44 5.91 14.67 0.63
C LEU A 44 6.31 13.26 0.23
N ASP A 45 6.17 12.94 -1.06
CA ASP A 45 6.61 11.68 -1.65
C ASP A 45 7.99 11.87 -2.28
N GLY A 46 8.88 10.90 -2.09
CA GLY A 46 10.24 10.97 -2.63
C GLY A 46 10.36 10.55 -4.08
N PHE A 47 9.49 9.70 -4.59
CA PHE A 47 9.73 9.00 -5.85
C PHE A 47 8.67 9.21 -6.94
N GLY A 48 7.42 9.48 -6.62
CA GLY A 48 6.29 9.70 -7.52
C GLY A 48 6.19 8.78 -8.75
N GLY A 49 5.09 8.87 -9.47
CA GLY A 49 5.00 8.44 -10.86
C GLY A 49 4.59 6.99 -11.15
N ASN A 50 4.86 5.98 -10.34
CA ASN A 50 4.31 4.65 -10.58
C ASN A 50 2.93 4.48 -9.92
N SER A 51 2.16 3.45 -10.35
CA SER A 51 0.80 3.23 -9.87
C SER A 51 0.72 3.04 -8.35
N TRP A 52 1.71 2.37 -7.75
CA TRP A 52 1.78 2.19 -6.30
C TRP A 52 1.87 3.53 -5.57
N ARG A 53 2.72 4.43 -6.05
CA ARG A 53 2.90 5.78 -5.50
C ARG A 53 1.65 6.63 -5.69
N LEU A 54 1.06 6.60 -6.88
CA LEU A 54 -0.16 7.34 -7.17
C LEU A 54 -1.31 6.91 -6.25
N VAL A 55 -1.51 5.61 -6.04
CA VAL A 55 -2.52 5.08 -5.11
C VAL A 55 -2.19 5.45 -3.66
N THR A 56 -0.93 5.34 -3.25
CA THR A 56 -0.48 5.70 -1.90
C THR A 56 -0.74 7.19 -1.62
N THR A 57 -0.32 8.10 -2.51
CA THR A 57 -0.52 9.54 -2.30
C THR A 57 -1.99 9.93 -2.30
N ALA A 58 -2.81 9.29 -3.17
CA ALA A 58 -4.25 9.51 -3.18
C ALA A 58 -4.93 8.96 -1.90
N SER A 59 -4.46 7.82 -1.38
CA SER A 59 -4.92 7.27 -0.09
C SER A 59 -4.62 8.22 1.07
N GLY A 60 -3.43 8.83 1.08
CA GLY A 60 -3.07 9.86 2.07
C GLY A 60 -3.96 11.11 1.99
N ALA A 61 -4.23 11.58 0.78
CA ALA A 61 -5.13 12.72 0.55
C ALA A 61 -6.57 12.41 1.01
N ALA A 62 -7.07 11.21 0.67
CA ALA A 62 -8.40 10.76 1.09
C ALA A 62 -8.50 10.61 2.61
N GLU A 63 -7.43 10.16 3.28
CA GLU A 63 -7.40 10.08 4.74
C GLU A 63 -7.41 11.46 5.39
N ALA A 64 -6.58 12.38 4.91
CA ALA A 64 -6.56 13.77 5.41
C ALA A 64 -7.93 14.46 5.27
N ALA A 65 -8.64 14.21 4.18
CA ALA A 65 -9.97 14.77 3.91
C ALA A 65 -11.05 14.33 4.92
N LYS A 66 -10.83 13.24 5.67
CA LYS A 66 -11.75 12.81 6.75
C LYS A 66 -11.71 13.76 7.96
N CYS A 67 -10.69 14.63 8.05
CA CYS A 67 -10.54 15.56 9.15
C CYS A 67 -10.89 17.00 8.72
N PRO A 68 -12.04 17.56 9.14
CA PRO A 68 -12.45 18.93 8.79
C PRO A 68 -11.57 20.00 9.45
N SER A 69 -10.66 19.62 10.34
CA SER A 69 -9.68 20.52 10.93
C SER A 69 -8.44 20.73 10.05
N ILE A 70 -8.22 19.89 9.06
CA ILE A 70 -7.22 20.15 8.02
C ILE A 70 -7.82 21.12 7.00
N ILE A 71 -7.35 22.36 7.05
CA ILE A 71 -7.88 23.47 6.23
C ILE A 71 -7.09 23.72 4.95
N ASP A 72 -5.89 23.15 4.86
CA ASP A 72 -5.01 23.22 3.68
C ASP A 72 -4.23 21.92 3.59
N TYR A 73 -4.41 21.21 2.45
CA TYR A 73 -3.67 20.00 2.12
C TYR A 73 -2.82 20.25 0.89
N GLN A 74 -1.52 19.98 1.01
CA GLN A 74 -0.56 20.17 -0.06
C GLN A 74 0.19 18.87 -0.37
N TYR A 75 0.72 18.76 -1.59
CA TYR A 75 1.51 17.61 -2.03
C TYR A 75 2.77 18.09 -2.76
N ALA A 76 3.86 17.37 -2.57
CA ALA A 76 5.06 17.52 -3.38
C ALA A 76 5.67 16.14 -3.71
N ASP A 77 6.16 16.03 -4.94
CA ASP A 77 6.84 14.86 -5.47
C ASP A 77 8.34 15.13 -5.63
N GLY A 78 9.16 14.37 -4.93
CA GLY A 78 10.62 14.45 -4.99
C GLY A 78 11.23 13.93 -6.30
N GLN A 79 10.43 13.24 -7.14
CA GLN A 79 10.82 12.73 -8.47
C GLN A 79 12.08 11.85 -8.47
N GLY A 80 12.29 11.05 -7.42
CA GLY A 80 13.49 10.23 -7.25
C GLY A 80 14.77 11.05 -6.98
N ASN A 81 14.63 12.35 -6.74
CA ASN A 81 15.76 13.26 -6.52
C ASN A 81 15.86 13.66 -5.04
N THR A 82 16.88 13.14 -4.36
CA THR A 82 17.13 13.40 -2.94
C THR A 82 17.25 14.89 -2.61
N GLN A 83 17.90 15.68 -3.46
CA GLN A 83 18.08 17.13 -3.23
C GLN A 83 16.75 17.87 -3.35
N LYS A 84 15.90 17.45 -4.29
CA LYS A 84 14.55 18.00 -4.41
C LYS A 84 13.71 17.66 -3.19
N ALA A 85 13.73 16.40 -2.71
CA ALA A 85 13.02 16.00 -1.50
C ALA A 85 13.46 16.83 -0.28
N ILE A 86 14.77 17.05 -0.10
CA ILE A 86 15.32 17.92 0.96
C ILE A 86 14.83 19.36 0.79
N SER A 87 14.84 19.89 -0.44
CA SER A 87 14.36 21.25 -0.74
C SER A 87 12.87 21.39 -0.44
N ASP A 88 12.06 20.41 -0.80
CA ASP A 88 10.62 20.40 -0.54
C ASP A 88 10.34 20.40 0.97
N ILE A 89 10.99 19.54 1.77
CA ILE A 89 10.86 19.52 3.23
C ILE A 89 11.16 20.90 3.82
N ASN A 90 12.31 21.49 3.44
CA ASN A 90 12.71 22.82 3.95
C ASN A 90 11.73 23.93 3.52
N SER A 91 11.24 23.88 2.28
CA SER A 91 10.28 24.85 1.74
C SER A 91 8.95 24.82 2.48
N PHE A 92 8.37 23.64 2.71
CA PHE A 92 7.11 23.50 3.45
C PHE A 92 7.26 23.92 4.90
N ALA A 93 8.36 23.56 5.55
CA ALA A 93 8.66 24.00 6.91
C ALA A 93 8.80 25.53 7.00
N ALA A 94 9.51 26.17 6.06
CA ALA A 94 9.70 27.61 6.01
C ALA A 94 8.40 28.38 5.73
N ARG A 95 7.49 27.82 4.93
CA ARG A 95 6.16 28.39 4.68
C ARG A 95 5.20 28.26 5.87
N GLY A 96 5.60 27.52 6.90
CA GLY A 96 4.83 27.40 8.11
C GLY A 96 3.75 26.32 8.08
N VAL A 97 3.84 25.33 7.15
CA VAL A 97 2.93 24.19 7.14
C VAL A 97 3.04 23.45 8.47
N ASP A 98 1.91 23.17 9.13
CA ASP A 98 1.87 22.66 10.50
C ASP A 98 2.35 21.23 10.61
N ALA A 99 2.02 20.37 9.63
CA ALA A 99 2.39 18.97 9.64
C ALA A 99 2.96 18.50 8.28
N LEU A 100 4.05 17.74 8.34
CA LEU A 100 4.72 17.14 7.19
C LEU A 100 4.70 15.62 7.35
N VAL A 101 4.04 14.90 6.42
CA VAL A 101 4.11 13.45 6.26
C VAL A 101 5.12 13.17 5.15
N VAL A 102 6.20 12.47 5.45
CA VAL A 102 7.34 12.36 4.54
C VAL A 102 7.66 10.89 4.25
N PHE A 103 7.58 10.49 2.98
CA PHE A 103 8.08 9.18 2.59
C PHE A 103 9.61 9.15 2.66
N GLY A 104 10.14 8.15 3.37
CA GLY A 104 11.56 8.10 3.72
C GLY A 104 12.51 7.56 2.62
N ASP A 105 12.15 7.63 1.33
CA ASP A 105 12.93 7.00 0.23
C ASP A 105 14.43 7.32 0.23
N ALA A 106 14.79 8.55 0.54
CA ALA A 106 16.19 8.95 0.59
C ALA A 106 16.92 8.53 1.88
N GLY A 107 16.24 7.78 2.76
CA GLY A 107 16.82 7.28 4.00
C GLY A 107 17.44 8.37 4.87
N PRO A 108 18.62 8.15 5.47
CA PRO A 108 19.27 9.11 6.36
C PRO A 108 19.63 10.45 5.72
N ALA A 109 19.65 10.56 4.39
CA ALA A 109 20.01 11.81 3.71
C ALA A 109 18.99 12.94 3.98
N VAL A 110 17.73 12.63 4.24
CA VAL A 110 16.71 13.65 4.58
C VAL A 110 16.68 14.00 6.06
N LEU A 111 17.36 13.26 6.93
CA LEU A 111 17.30 13.47 8.38
C LEU A 111 17.66 14.89 8.83
N PRO A 112 18.67 15.59 8.26
CA PRO A 112 18.94 16.98 8.62
C PRO A 112 17.77 17.92 8.32
N ALA A 113 17.08 17.74 7.19
CA ALA A 113 15.93 18.56 6.82
C ALA A 113 14.72 18.28 7.72
N LEU A 114 14.44 17.01 8.05
CA LEU A 114 13.40 16.62 9.01
C LEU A 114 13.68 17.24 10.40
N THR A 115 14.93 17.16 10.85
CA THR A 115 15.36 17.75 12.14
C THR A 115 15.17 19.26 12.17
N ASN A 116 15.49 19.96 11.09
CA ASN A 116 15.30 21.41 10.98
C ASN A 116 13.79 21.77 11.02
N ALA A 117 12.96 21.05 10.28
CA ALA A 117 11.51 21.23 10.29
C ALA A 117 10.92 20.99 11.70
N TYR A 118 11.33 19.91 12.36
CA TYR A 118 10.91 19.59 13.72
C TYR A 118 11.31 20.69 14.73
N ARG A 119 12.56 21.14 14.67
CA ARG A 119 13.06 22.25 15.54
C ARG A 119 12.38 23.58 15.26
N ALA A 120 11.86 23.79 14.04
CA ALA A 120 11.03 24.93 13.68
C ALA A 120 9.58 24.79 14.20
N GLY A 121 9.28 23.77 15.01
CA GLY A 121 7.97 23.53 15.62
C GLY A 121 6.94 22.90 14.70
N ARG A 122 7.37 22.27 13.58
CA ARG A 122 6.46 21.52 12.72
C ARG A 122 6.27 20.11 13.25
N VAL A 123 5.06 19.56 13.09
CA VAL A 123 4.84 18.12 13.23
C VAL A 123 5.49 17.45 12.03
N VAL A 124 6.39 16.49 12.27
CA VAL A 124 7.12 15.78 11.21
C VAL A 124 6.95 14.30 11.41
N VAL A 125 6.36 13.61 10.43
CA VAL A 125 6.09 12.17 10.46
C VAL A 125 6.70 11.49 9.24
N PRO A 126 7.98 11.07 9.32
CA PRO A 126 8.53 10.17 8.30
C PRO A 126 7.85 8.81 8.39
N TYR A 127 7.64 8.16 7.23
CA TYR A 127 6.96 6.87 7.20
C TYR A 127 7.59 5.88 6.23
N ARG A 128 7.28 4.61 6.43
CA ARG A 128 7.62 3.40 5.68
C ARG A 128 9.11 3.05 5.72
N VAL A 129 9.98 3.86 5.12
CA VAL A 129 11.44 3.63 5.10
C VAL A 129 12.09 4.38 6.24
N THR A 130 13.01 3.71 6.92
CA THR A 130 13.71 4.30 8.08
C THR A 130 14.67 5.41 7.63
N VAL A 131 14.58 6.55 8.29
CA VAL A 131 15.41 7.74 8.01
C VAL A 131 16.54 7.89 9.02
N GLY A 132 16.64 6.98 10.01
CA GLY A 132 17.52 7.15 11.17
C GLY A 132 17.01 8.24 12.12
N GLY A 133 17.82 8.57 13.13
CA GLY A 133 17.46 9.57 14.14
C GLY A 133 16.53 9.03 15.23
N GLU A 134 15.94 9.95 16.02
CA GLU A 134 15.16 9.63 17.21
C GLU A 134 13.88 10.45 17.25
N GLU A 135 12.77 9.82 17.64
CA GLU A 135 11.50 10.52 17.95
C GLU A 135 11.70 11.55 19.08
N GLY A 136 10.99 12.67 18.99
CA GLY A 136 11.13 13.76 19.95
C GLY A 136 12.41 14.59 19.83
N LYS A 137 13.32 14.22 18.92
CA LYS A 137 14.60 14.91 18.71
C LYS A 137 14.80 15.33 17.23
N ASN A 138 14.48 14.45 16.31
CA ASN A 138 14.66 14.67 14.88
C ASN A 138 13.32 14.78 14.12
N TYR A 139 12.29 14.19 14.65
CA TYR A 139 10.93 14.20 14.12
C TYR A 139 9.92 13.88 15.24
N SER A 140 8.63 14.11 14.98
CA SER A 140 7.58 13.92 15.98
C SER A 140 7.24 12.47 16.23
N LYS A 141 7.11 11.67 15.15
CA LYS A 141 6.76 10.25 15.18
C LYS A 141 7.26 9.58 13.91
N TYR A 142 7.74 8.35 14.00
CA TYR A 142 7.99 7.49 12.85
C TYR A 142 6.86 6.48 12.71
N VAL A 143 6.36 6.29 11.48
CA VAL A 143 5.34 5.28 11.16
C VAL A 143 5.94 4.22 10.24
N GLY A 144 6.25 3.07 10.82
CA GLY A 144 6.91 1.97 10.12
C GLY A 144 5.97 1.11 9.29
N THR A 145 6.59 0.15 8.58
CA THR A 145 5.93 -1.05 8.05
C THR A 145 6.69 -2.27 8.55
N ASP A 146 5.98 -3.36 8.82
CA ASP A 146 6.61 -4.58 9.33
C ASP A 146 7.06 -5.48 8.18
N SER A 147 8.13 -5.05 7.48
CA SER A 147 8.71 -5.84 6.40
C SER A 147 9.27 -7.19 6.86
N ARG A 148 9.62 -7.31 8.15
CA ARG A 148 10.05 -8.59 8.71
C ARG A 148 8.89 -9.59 8.74
N ASP A 149 7.68 -9.14 9.10
CA ASP A 149 6.48 -9.96 9.08
C ASP A 149 6.10 -10.40 7.66
N ASP A 150 6.34 -9.55 6.64
CA ASP A 150 6.19 -9.95 5.23
C ASP A 150 7.10 -11.15 4.91
N GLY A 151 8.37 -11.07 5.29
CA GLY A 151 9.33 -12.17 5.12
C GLY A 151 8.94 -13.42 5.89
N VAL A 152 8.47 -13.29 7.14
CA VAL A 152 7.96 -14.43 7.95
C VAL A 152 6.77 -15.10 7.26
N ALA A 153 5.83 -14.31 6.74
CA ALA A 153 4.65 -14.85 6.06
C ALA A 153 5.03 -15.62 4.77
N TRP A 154 5.90 -15.04 3.94
CA TRP A 154 6.41 -15.72 2.73
C TRP A 154 7.19 -16.99 3.08
N GLY A 155 8.09 -16.92 4.05
CA GLY A 155 8.86 -18.08 4.49
C GLY A 155 7.97 -19.19 5.06
N THR A 156 6.96 -18.85 5.84
CA THR A 156 5.99 -19.79 6.38
C THR A 156 5.21 -20.48 5.27
N TRP A 157 4.65 -19.72 4.32
CA TRP A 157 3.95 -20.30 3.19
C TRP A 157 4.85 -21.19 2.32
N ILE A 158 6.12 -20.79 2.09
CA ILE A 158 7.09 -21.62 1.36
C ILE A 158 7.32 -22.94 2.09
N LYS A 159 7.51 -22.89 3.41
CA LYS A 159 7.74 -24.08 4.24
C LYS A 159 6.56 -25.05 4.22
N GLU A 160 5.34 -24.52 4.24
CA GLU A 160 4.11 -25.32 4.16
C GLU A 160 3.90 -25.91 2.75
N THR A 161 4.23 -25.14 1.71
CA THR A 161 4.03 -25.55 0.30
C THR A 161 5.10 -26.53 -0.18
N PHE A 162 6.33 -26.43 0.34
CA PHE A 162 7.50 -27.21 -0.02
C PHE A 162 8.15 -27.85 1.21
N PRO A 163 7.53 -28.83 1.87
CA PRO A 163 8.01 -29.38 3.14
C PRO A 163 9.38 -30.04 3.03
N ASP A 164 9.80 -30.47 1.85
CA ASP A 164 11.09 -31.13 1.61
C ASP A 164 12.22 -30.16 1.25
N GLY A 165 11.93 -28.84 1.18
CA GLY A 165 12.88 -27.79 0.81
C GLY A 165 12.61 -27.20 -0.57
N ALA A 166 13.23 -26.03 -0.85
CA ALA A 166 13.06 -25.32 -2.11
C ALA A 166 14.29 -24.47 -2.47
N ASN A 167 14.50 -24.26 -3.78
CA ASN A 167 15.42 -23.25 -4.30
C ASN A 167 14.64 -21.95 -4.51
N ILE A 168 15.01 -20.91 -3.79
CA ILE A 168 14.32 -19.64 -3.71
C ILE A 168 15.13 -18.57 -4.44
N LEU A 169 14.50 -17.93 -5.42
CA LEU A 169 15.03 -16.69 -6.02
C LEU A 169 14.32 -15.50 -5.37
N PHE A 170 15.05 -14.71 -4.61
CA PHE A 170 14.52 -13.49 -4.00
C PHE A 170 14.96 -12.25 -4.78
N VAL A 171 14.01 -11.49 -5.30
CA VAL A 171 14.22 -10.23 -6.03
C VAL A 171 13.56 -9.09 -5.27
N SER A 172 14.23 -7.93 -5.20
CA SER A 172 13.74 -6.75 -4.48
C SER A 172 14.24 -5.45 -5.13
N GLY A 173 14.05 -4.34 -4.46
CA GLY A 173 14.33 -2.99 -4.89
C GLY A 173 15.80 -2.64 -5.13
N PRO A 174 16.19 -1.37 -4.88
CA PRO A 174 17.57 -0.92 -5.03
C PRO A 174 18.54 -1.59 -4.07
N ALA A 175 19.80 -1.68 -4.47
CA ALA A 175 20.87 -2.18 -3.61
C ALA A 175 20.93 -1.37 -2.30
N GLY A 176 21.02 -2.08 -1.16
CA GLY A 176 21.04 -1.47 0.17
C GLY A 176 19.66 -1.08 0.71
N ASN A 177 18.58 -1.42 0.00
CA ASN A 177 17.22 -1.23 0.49
C ASN A 177 17.00 -2.05 1.78
N SER A 178 16.64 -1.35 2.85
CA SER A 178 16.38 -1.98 4.16
C SER A 178 15.14 -2.88 4.16
N GLN A 179 14.15 -2.60 3.33
CA GLN A 179 12.94 -3.42 3.23
C GLN A 179 13.31 -4.84 2.83
N GLY A 180 13.96 -5.04 1.65
CA GLY A 180 14.35 -6.37 1.19
C GLY A 180 15.31 -7.09 2.14
N THR A 181 16.22 -6.37 2.82
CA THR A 181 17.10 -6.98 3.83
C THR A 181 16.29 -7.51 5.02
N THR A 182 15.34 -6.74 5.51
CA THR A 182 14.48 -7.11 6.64
C THR A 182 13.52 -8.24 6.28
N GLU A 183 13.01 -8.27 5.05
CA GLU A 183 12.20 -9.37 4.50
C GLU A 183 13.01 -10.68 4.44
N LEU A 184 14.28 -10.61 3.98
CA LEU A 184 15.18 -11.77 4.01
C LEU A 184 15.38 -12.30 5.44
N GLU A 185 15.64 -11.42 6.41
CA GLU A 185 15.75 -11.80 7.82
C GLU A 185 14.48 -12.47 8.34
N GLY A 186 13.32 -11.99 7.92
CA GLY A 186 12.02 -12.60 8.20
C GLY A 186 11.92 -14.02 7.66
N MET A 187 12.21 -14.23 6.38
CA MET A 187 12.22 -15.56 5.76
C MET A 187 13.22 -16.50 6.44
N GLN A 188 14.44 -16.05 6.69
CA GLN A 188 15.49 -16.85 7.34
C GLN A 188 15.15 -17.23 8.78
N SER A 189 14.28 -16.49 9.46
CA SER A 189 13.86 -16.82 10.82
C SER A 189 12.94 -18.05 10.91
N VAL A 190 12.33 -18.47 9.79
CA VAL A 190 11.38 -19.61 9.73
C VAL A 190 11.85 -20.73 8.79
N LEU A 191 12.75 -20.45 7.86
CA LEU A 191 13.30 -21.41 6.92
C LEU A 191 14.61 -22.00 7.48
N ASP A 192 14.79 -23.30 7.30
CA ASP A 192 16.00 -24.02 7.68
C ASP A 192 16.93 -24.29 6.47
N ASP A 193 18.02 -25.00 6.67
CA ASP A 193 19.08 -25.23 5.67
C ASP A 193 18.65 -25.98 4.40
N LYS A 194 17.47 -26.60 4.36
CA LYS A 194 16.96 -27.25 3.14
C LYS A 194 16.38 -26.25 2.14
N TYR A 195 16.15 -25.00 2.55
CA TYR A 195 15.73 -23.92 1.67
C TYR A 195 16.93 -23.09 1.23
N LYS A 196 17.17 -23.04 -0.08
CA LYS A 196 18.39 -22.43 -0.65
C LYS A 196 18.03 -21.14 -1.39
N PHE A 197 18.61 -20.01 -0.97
CA PHE A 197 18.55 -18.79 -1.78
C PHE A 197 19.57 -18.89 -2.90
N VAL A 198 19.12 -18.87 -4.16
CA VAL A 198 19.98 -19.07 -5.35
C VAL A 198 20.52 -17.77 -5.93
N ASN A 199 20.07 -16.63 -5.45
CA ASN A 199 20.54 -15.30 -5.86
C ASN A 199 21.69 -14.80 -4.96
N PRO A 200 22.43 -13.76 -5.39
CA PRO A 200 23.34 -13.01 -4.52
C PRO A 200 22.60 -12.41 -3.32
N HIS A 201 23.22 -12.45 -2.15
CA HIS A 201 22.67 -11.84 -0.95
C HIS A 201 22.82 -10.31 -0.95
N PRO A 202 21.86 -9.59 -0.33
CA PRO A 202 20.63 -10.09 0.34
C PRO A 202 19.53 -10.49 -0.65
N PHE A 203 19.50 -9.92 -1.86
CA PHE A 203 18.52 -10.19 -2.91
C PHE A 203 19.09 -9.81 -4.29
N ALA A 204 18.46 -10.29 -5.35
CA ALA A 204 18.76 -9.82 -6.69
C ALA A 204 18.07 -8.47 -6.93
N VAL A 205 18.85 -7.47 -7.32
CA VAL A 205 18.40 -6.07 -7.45
C VAL A 205 17.59 -5.88 -8.71
N THR A 206 16.35 -5.41 -8.58
CA THR A 206 15.45 -5.11 -9.70
C THR A 206 14.99 -3.64 -9.74
N ASN A 207 15.29 -2.86 -8.71
CA ASN A 207 14.80 -1.48 -8.57
C ASN A 207 13.28 -1.34 -8.71
N TRP A 208 12.52 -2.44 -8.50
CA TRP A 208 11.08 -2.54 -8.79
C TRP A 208 10.71 -2.20 -10.25
N ASP A 209 11.69 -2.22 -11.14
CA ASP A 209 11.53 -1.95 -12.57
C ASP A 209 11.22 -3.24 -13.33
N PRO A 210 10.11 -3.29 -14.12
CA PRO A 210 9.72 -4.51 -14.85
C PRO A 210 10.76 -4.98 -15.87
N ALA A 211 11.47 -4.05 -16.56
CA ALA A 211 12.46 -4.41 -17.56
C ALA A 211 13.71 -4.99 -16.90
N LEU A 212 14.16 -4.39 -15.79
CA LEU A 212 15.28 -4.92 -15.03
C LEU A 212 14.90 -6.25 -14.36
N THR A 213 13.68 -6.40 -13.86
CA THR A 213 13.17 -7.68 -13.33
C THR A 213 13.26 -8.78 -14.40
N GLN A 214 12.85 -8.50 -15.65
CA GLN A 214 12.96 -9.45 -16.74
C GLN A 214 14.42 -9.82 -17.05
N GLN A 215 15.34 -8.86 -17.03
CA GLN A 215 16.77 -9.13 -17.23
C GLN A 215 17.34 -10.01 -16.12
N VAL A 216 17.03 -9.71 -14.86
CA VAL A 216 17.46 -10.47 -13.68
C VAL A 216 16.92 -11.89 -13.74
N LEU A 217 15.61 -12.08 -14.00
CA LEU A 217 15.03 -13.41 -14.13
C LEU A 217 15.69 -14.20 -15.26
N THR A 218 15.91 -13.58 -16.40
CA THR A 218 16.60 -14.23 -17.54
C THR A 218 17.98 -14.73 -17.14
N ALA A 219 18.75 -13.91 -16.45
CA ALA A 219 20.10 -14.27 -16.01
C ALA A 219 20.10 -15.37 -14.94
N GLU A 220 19.20 -15.28 -13.96
CA GLU A 220 19.13 -16.27 -12.88
C GLU A 220 18.56 -17.63 -13.36
N ILE A 221 17.61 -17.64 -14.30
CA ILE A 221 17.12 -18.87 -14.92
C ILE A 221 18.24 -19.59 -15.70
N ALA A 222 19.11 -18.83 -16.38
CA ALA A 222 20.24 -19.40 -17.13
C ALA A 222 21.34 -19.99 -16.21
N LYS A 223 21.50 -19.49 -14.99
CA LYS A 223 22.51 -19.95 -14.01
C LYS A 223 22.03 -21.11 -13.16
N ASN A 224 20.73 -21.15 -12.87
CA ASN A 224 20.17 -22.08 -11.90
C ASN A 224 19.26 -23.09 -12.62
N ASP A 225 19.63 -24.34 -12.58
CA ASP A 225 18.86 -25.43 -13.21
C ASP A 225 17.45 -25.55 -12.63
N LYS A 226 17.28 -25.18 -11.35
CA LYS A 226 16.00 -25.26 -10.65
C LYS A 226 15.75 -24.01 -9.80
N ILE A 227 14.58 -23.41 -9.97
CA ILE A 227 13.99 -22.38 -9.13
C ILE A 227 12.60 -22.88 -8.79
N ASP A 228 12.35 -23.16 -7.53
CA ASP A 228 11.06 -23.67 -7.04
C ASP A 228 10.11 -22.53 -6.67
N VAL A 229 10.66 -21.43 -6.17
CA VAL A 229 9.90 -20.27 -5.73
C VAL A 229 10.61 -18.98 -6.13
N ILE A 230 9.85 -18.00 -6.62
CA ILE A 230 10.28 -16.61 -6.70
C ILE A 230 9.60 -15.85 -5.56
N VAL A 231 10.40 -15.12 -4.78
CA VAL A 231 9.90 -14.13 -3.82
C VAL A 231 10.17 -12.74 -4.39
N SER A 232 9.19 -11.85 -4.30
CA SER A 232 9.34 -10.45 -4.71
C SER A 232 8.50 -9.54 -3.80
N ASP A 233 9.07 -8.44 -3.35
CA ASP A 233 8.34 -7.40 -2.63
C ASP A 233 7.44 -6.53 -3.53
N PHE A 234 7.52 -6.72 -4.86
CA PHE A 234 6.69 -6.00 -5.83
C PHE A 234 6.16 -6.92 -6.92
N GLY A 235 5.01 -7.54 -6.68
CA GLY A 235 4.36 -8.51 -7.58
C GLY A 235 4.11 -7.99 -9.01
N PRO A 236 3.63 -6.76 -9.24
CA PRO A 236 3.38 -6.25 -10.58
C PRO A 236 4.60 -6.26 -11.51
N SER A 237 5.82 -6.13 -11.00
CA SER A 237 7.04 -6.19 -11.83
C SER A 237 7.32 -7.57 -12.42
N LEU A 238 6.74 -8.64 -11.84
CA LEU A 238 6.94 -10.01 -12.30
C LEU A 238 6.16 -10.32 -13.57
N VAL A 239 4.97 -9.73 -13.78
CA VAL A 239 4.02 -10.10 -14.84
C VAL A 239 4.68 -10.11 -16.23
N GLY A 240 5.42 -9.04 -16.56
CA GLY A 240 6.14 -8.96 -17.83
C GLY A 240 7.38 -9.86 -17.93
N ALA A 241 7.87 -10.36 -16.79
CA ALA A 241 9.08 -11.16 -16.71
C ALA A 241 8.82 -12.67 -16.72
N LEU A 242 7.69 -13.12 -16.14
CA LEU A 242 7.36 -14.55 -16.03
C LEU A 242 7.32 -15.31 -17.36
N PRO A 243 6.88 -14.75 -18.51
CA PRO A 243 6.92 -15.45 -19.80
C PRO A 243 8.32 -15.89 -20.25
N VAL A 244 9.37 -15.38 -19.61
CA VAL A 244 10.75 -15.78 -19.92
C VAL A 244 11.01 -17.25 -19.62
N PHE A 245 10.30 -17.86 -18.66
CA PHE A 245 10.43 -19.28 -18.34
C PHE A 245 10.15 -20.18 -19.56
N ALA A 246 9.15 -19.86 -20.37
CA ALA A 246 8.84 -20.58 -21.59
C ALA A 246 10.00 -20.58 -22.62
N LYS A 247 10.82 -19.50 -22.67
CA LYS A 247 11.99 -19.43 -23.54
C LYS A 247 13.09 -20.44 -23.16
N PHE A 248 13.08 -20.88 -21.89
CA PHE A 248 13.99 -21.90 -21.37
C PHE A 248 13.34 -23.29 -21.29
N ASN A 249 12.15 -23.49 -21.88
CA ASN A 249 11.35 -24.71 -21.75
C ASN A 249 11.10 -25.12 -20.28
N ARG A 250 10.86 -24.14 -19.42
CA ARG A 250 10.61 -24.34 -17.98
C ARG A 250 9.22 -23.82 -17.62
N SER A 251 8.57 -24.52 -16.68
CA SER A 251 7.32 -24.05 -16.06
C SER A 251 7.56 -22.81 -15.19
N ILE A 252 6.56 -21.96 -15.09
CA ILE A 252 6.56 -20.85 -14.12
C ILE A 252 6.52 -21.47 -12.72
N PRO A 253 7.44 -21.10 -11.81
CA PRO A 253 7.48 -21.63 -10.46
C PRO A 253 6.42 -20.99 -9.55
N ALA A 254 6.38 -21.42 -8.29
CA ALA A 254 5.58 -20.78 -7.28
C ALA A 254 6.07 -19.34 -7.00
N ILE A 255 5.15 -18.47 -6.58
CA ILE A 255 5.43 -17.05 -6.33
C ILE A 255 4.85 -16.64 -4.97
N ALA A 256 5.67 -16.01 -4.14
CA ALA A 256 5.29 -15.32 -2.92
C ALA A 256 5.62 -13.83 -3.05
N THR A 257 4.61 -12.93 -2.92
CA THR A 257 4.82 -11.52 -3.27
C THR A 257 3.74 -10.60 -2.65
N SER A 258 3.76 -9.32 -3.01
CA SER A 258 2.63 -8.39 -2.81
C SER A 258 1.60 -8.52 -3.93
N ASP A 259 0.33 -8.19 -3.67
CA ASP A 259 -0.74 -8.31 -4.66
C ASP A 259 -0.62 -7.28 -5.80
N GLY A 260 -1.36 -7.55 -6.85
CA GLY A 260 -1.58 -6.66 -7.98
C GLY A 260 -2.55 -7.30 -8.95
N ASN A 261 -3.54 -6.53 -9.43
CA ASN A 261 -4.58 -7.06 -10.31
C ASN A 261 -4.02 -7.77 -11.56
N SER A 262 -2.98 -7.19 -12.17
CA SER A 262 -2.33 -7.82 -13.33
C SER A 262 -1.73 -9.20 -13.01
N LEU A 263 -1.18 -9.38 -11.80
CA LEU A 263 -0.58 -10.65 -11.41
C LEU A 263 -1.64 -11.72 -11.15
N GLY A 264 -2.73 -11.35 -10.48
CA GLY A 264 -3.85 -12.25 -10.26
C GLY A 264 -4.50 -12.70 -11.57
N CYS A 265 -4.69 -11.78 -12.53
CA CYS A 265 -5.20 -12.10 -13.86
C CYS A 265 -4.22 -13.00 -14.65
N PHE A 266 -2.93 -12.67 -14.61
CA PHE A 266 -1.90 -13.50 -15.24
C PHE A 266 -1.86 -14.92 -14.66
N TRP A 267 -2.03 -15.05 -13.34
CA TRP A 267 -2.12 -16.36 -12.70
C TRP A 267 -3.34 -17.14 -13.19
N GLN A 268 -4.53 -16.53 -13.25
CA GLN A 268 -5.75 -17.20 -13.72
C GLN A 268 -5.63 -17.69 -15.16
N GLU A 269 -4.92 -16.98 -16.01
CA GLU A 269 -4.72 -17.35 -17.40
C GLU A 269 -3.67 -18.48 -17.60
N ASN A 270 -2.72 -18.62 -16.67
CA ASN A 270 -1.53 -19.44 -16.91
C ASN A 270 -1.37 -20.64 -15.95
N HIS A 271 -2.05 -20.69 -14.80
CA HIS A 271 -1.80 -21.71 -13.78
C HIS A 271 -2.16 -23.13 -14.21
N GLU A 272 -3.19 -23.31 -15.07
CA GLU A 272 -3.56 -24.64 -15.56
C GLU A 272 -2.46 -25.26 -16.43
N ALA A 273 -1.78 -24.45 -17.24
CA ALA A 273 -0.65 -24.87 -18.05
C ALA A 273 0.67 -24.96 -17.27
N ASN A 274 0.72 -24.41 -16.07
CA ASN A 274 1.89 -24.37 -15.19
C ASN A 274 1.50 -24.87 -13.78
N PRO A 275 1.42 -26.19 -13.54
CA PRO A 275 0.96 -26.74 -12.24
C PRO A 275 1.78 -26.30 -11.03
N ASP A 276 3.04 -25.91 -11.24
CA ASP A 276 3.93 -25.40 -10.21
C ASP A 276 3.70 -23.91 -9.91
N PHE A 277 2.95 -23.20 -10.75
CA PHE A 277 2.61 -21.80 -10.57
C PHE A 277 1.55 -21.62 -9.48
N LYS A 278 2.01 -21.73 -8.24
CA LYS A 278 1.24 -21.40 -7.04
C LYS A 278 1.48 -19.95 -6.71
N LEU A 279 0.47 -19.27 -6.18
CA LEU A 279 0.55 -17.84 -5.82
C LEU A 279 0.11 -17.61 -4.39
N PHE A 280 0.95 -16.88 -3.66
CA PHE A 280 0.63 -16.32 -2.35
C PHE A 280 0.96 -14.84 -2.34
N THR A 281 0.00 -14.01 -1.93
CA THR A 281 0.19 -12.58 -1.86
C THR A 281 -0.09 -12.01 -0.47
N ARG A 282 0.66 -10.97 -0.14
CA ARG A 282 0.40 -10.04 0.95
C ARG A 282 -0.24 -8.77 0.38
N ALA A 283 -0.98 -8.03 1.21
CA ALA A 283 -1.44 -6.70 0.82
C ALA A 283 -0.25 -5.78 0.50
N THR A 284 -0.45 -4.86 -0.45
CA THR A 284 0.65 -4.03 -0.97
C THR A 284 1.21 -3.00 -0.02
N GLY A 285 0.53 -2.75 1.11
CA GLY A 285 0.93 -1.74 2.07
C GLY A 285 0.75 -0.29 1.61
N ASN A 286 -0.03 -0.02 0.58
CA ASN A 286 -0.40 1.35 0.18
C ASN A 286 -1.01 2.14 1.35
N ASP A 287 -1.78 1.48 2.23
CA ASP A 287 -2.50 2.10 3.32
C ASP A 287 -1.63 2.50 4.53
N ASN A 288 -0.33 2.17 4.51
CA ASN A 288 0.63 2.67 5.50
C ASN A 288 0.61 4.20 5.61
N VAL A 289 0.43 4.91 4.49
CA VAL A 289 0.31 6.37 4.48
C VAL A 289 -0.87 6.88 5.29
N ARG A 290 -1.98 6.15 5.35
CA ARG A 290 -3.16 6.53 6.14
C ARG A 290 -2.80 6.63 7.61
N LEU A 291 -2.10 5.63 8.13
CA LEU A 291 -1.63 5.63 9.52
C LEU A 291 -0.68 6.82 9.78
N ALA A 292 0.22 7.13 8.85
CA ALA A 292 1.11 8.28 8.97
C ALA A 292 0.36 9.62 8.97
N VAL A 293 -0.67 9.75 8.12
CA VAL A 293 -1.55 10.93 8.09
C VAL A 293 -2.34 11.05 9.38
N GLN A 294 -2.91 9.95 9.91
CA GLN A 294 -3.63 9.96 11.18
C GLN A 294 -2.75 10.45 12.33
N TRP A 295 -1.50 9.96 12.42
CA TRP A 295 -0.53 10.43 13.39
C TRP A 295 -0.22 11.92 13.25
N ALA A 296 0.07 12.36 12.02
CA ALA A 296 0.41 13.75 11.75
C ALA A 296 -0.75 14.69 12.07
N VAL A 297 -1.97 14.32 11.67
CA VAL A 297 -3.18 15.09 11.94
C VAL A 297 -3.46 15.14 13.45
N ALA A 298 -3.39 14.00 14.15
CA ALA A 298 -3.63 13.95 15.59
C ALA A 298 -2.70 14.91 16.35
N LEU A 299 -1.40 14.87 16.04
CA LEU A 299 -0.42 15.74 16.68
C LEU A 299 -0.59 17.22 16.31
N ALA A 300 -1.04 17.53 15.09
CA ALA A 300 -1.21 18.91 14.64
C ALA A 300 -2.53 19.55 15.09
N THR A 301 -3.57 18.73 15.29
CA THR A 301 -4.93 19.21 15.61
C THR A 301 -5.35 19.01 17.06
N ASP A 302 -4.46 18.50 17.92
CA ASP A 302 -4.75 18.09 19.31
C ASP A 302 -5.81 16.96 19.37
N GLY A 303 -5.75 16.02 18.43
CA GLY A 303 -6.57 14.80 18.36
C GLY A 303 -5.97 13.66 19.18
N THR A 304 -6.66 12.52 19.20
CA THR A 304 -6.16 11.28 19.84
C THR A 304 -5.33 10.47 18.85
N PRO A 305 -4.01 10.32 19.05
CA PRO A 305 -3.19 9.52 18.14
C PRO A 305 -3.64 8.08 18.04
N PRO A 306 -3.40 7.39 16.91
CA PRO A 306 -3.59 5.95 16.80
C PRO A 306 -2.78 5.17 17.85
N SER A 307 -3.25 3.99 18.23
CA SER A 307 -2.51 3.10 19.14
C SER A 307 -1.34 2.39 18.47
N ALA A 308 -1.44 2.14 17.15
CA ALA A 308 -0.38 1.54 16.35
C ALA A 308 0.48 2.62 15.70
N ASP A 309 1.76 2.33 15.52
CA ASP A 309 2.72 3.15 14.77
C ASP A 309 3.45 2.34 13.68
N THR A 310 3.08 1.10 13.53
CA THR A 310 3.61 0.18 12.53
C THR A 310 2.47 -0.44 11.76
N PHE A 311 2.49 -0.29 10.45
CA PHE A 311 1.53 -0.92 9.56
C PHE A 311 1.95 -2.36 9.30
N GLN A 312 1.02 -3.29 9.50
CA GLN A 312 1.18 -4.70 9.17
C GLN A 312 0.30 -5.03 7.95
N ALA A 313 0.94 -5.45 6.86
CA ALA A 313 0.21 -5.89 5.69
C ALA A 313 -0.42 -7.26 5.97
N PRO A 314 -1.74 -7.45 5.82
CA PRO A 314 -2.34 -8.77 5.99
C PRO A 314 -1.99 -9.71 4.84
N ASN A 315 -2.08 -11.03 5.06
CA ASN A 315 -2.15 -12.01 3.98
C ASN A 315 -3.39 -11.70 3.13
N PHE A 316 -3.25 -11.81 1.81
CA PHE A 316 -4.33 -11.41 0.91
C PHE A 316 -4.87 -12.59 0.09
N GLU A 317 -4.01 -13.28 -0.68
CA GLU A 317 -4.42 -14.40 -1.52
C GLU A 317 -3.54 -15.63 -1.31
N ASN A 318 -4.13 -16.81 -1.46
CA ASN A 318 -3.40 -18.08 -1.41
C ASN A 318 -4.05 -19.09 -2.35
N SER A 319 -3.37 -19.41 -3.44
CA SER A 319 -3.88 -20.38 -4.42
C SER A 319 -3.89 -21.82 -3.93
N VAL A 320 -3.16 -22.13 -2.86
CA VAL A 320 -3.04 -23.49 -2.30
C VAL A 320 -4.20 -23.79 -1.35
N THR A 321 -4.46 -22.91 -0.41
CA THR A 321 -5.49 -23.11 0.62
C THR A 321 -6.80 -22.40 0.29
N GLY A 322 -6.76 -21.33 -0.49
CA GLY A 322 -7.88 -20.43 -0.71
C GLY A 322 -8.14 -19.47 0.45
N GLU A 323 -7.26 -19.44 1.47
CA GLU A 323 -7.37 -18.60 2.64
C GLU A 323 -6.19 -17.60 2.75
N PRO A 324 -6.43 -16.32 3.12
CA PRO A 324 -7.73 -15.72 3.47
C PRO A 324 -8.64 -15.48 2.27
N SER A 325 -8.13 -15.51 1.04
CA SER A 325 -8.92 -15.48 -0.19
C SER A 325 -8.27 -16.28 -1.31
N LYS A 326 -9.07 -16.71 -2.27
CA LYS A 326 -8.58 -17.24 -3.56
C LYS A 326 -7.96 -16.11 -4.37
N VAL A 327 -7.10 -16.46 -5.32
CA VAL A 327 -6.52 -15.49 -6.27
C VAL A 327 -7.63 -14.79 -7.05
N GLN A 328 -7.57 -13.47 -7.05
CA GLN A 328 -8.57 -12.59 -7.63
C GLN A 328 -8.05 -11.97 -8.93
N CYS A 329 -8.94 -11.79 -9.88
CA CYS A 329 -8.69 -11.01 -11.10
C CYS A 329 -9.92 -10.16 -11.40
N ARG A 330 -9.72 -8.89 -11.65
CA ARG A 330 -10.74 -7.95 -12.08
C ARG A 330 -10.38 -7.44 -13.48
N PRO A 331 -10.79 -8.19 -14.53
CA PRO A 331 -10.46 -7.83 -15.92
C PRO A 331 -11.16 -6.54 -16.38
N ASP A 332 -12.17 -6.10 -15.66
CA ASP A 332 -12.88 -4.83 -15.85
C ASP A 332 -12.12 -3.61 -15.31
N LEU A 333 -11.03 -3.84 -14.56
CA LEU A 333 -10.20 -2.79 -13.96
C LEU A 333 -8.77 -2.82 -14.52
N PRO A 334 -8.04 -1.70 -14.50
CA PRO A 334 -6.64 -1.68 -14.94
C PRO A 334 -5.77 -2.69 -14.19
N GLY A 335 -4.82 -3.30 -14.89
CA GLY A 335 -3.85 -4.21 -14.27
C GLY A 335 -2.96 -3.56 -13.21
N SER A 336 -2.83 -2.23 -13.27
CA SER A 336 -1.99 -1.42 -12.39
C SER A 336 -2.62 -1.03 -11.05
N ILE A 337 -3.78 -1.60 -10.71
CA ILE A 337 -4.43 -1.38 -9.41
C ILE A 337 -4.13 -2.51 -8.43
N TYR A 338 -4.45 -2.28 -7.16
CA TYR A 338 -4.20 -3.17 -6.03
C TYR A 338 -5.51 -3.52 -5.35
N LEU A 339 -5.89 -4.81 -5.41
CA LEU A 339 -7.17 -5.27 -4.86
C LEU A 339 -7.18 -5.33 -3.33
N SER A 340 -6.00 -5.36 -2.71
CA SER A 340 -5.84 -5.33 -1.25
C SER A 340 -5.87 -3.93 -0.63
N ALA A 341 -5.79 -2.87 -1.45
CA ALA A 341 -5.85 -1.50 -0.94
C ALA A 341 -7.25 -1.12 -0.47
N GLU A 342 -7.37 -0.30 0.58
CA GLU A 342 -8.67 0.23 1.05
C GLU A 342 -9.35 1.13 0.01
N MET A 343 -8.57 1.79 -0.85
CA MET A 343 -9.12 2.59 -1.95
C MET A 343 -9.81 1.68 -2.97
N SER A 344 -11.06 1.99 -3.33
CA SER A 344 -11.79 1.20 -4.31
C SER A 344 -11.07 1.11 -5.66
N GLY A 345 -11.27 0.02 -6.41
CA GLY A 345 -10.67 -0.15 -7.74
C GLY A 345 -11.05 0.96 -8.72
N ASP A 346 -12.29 1.46 -8.63
CA ASP A 346 -12.77 2.59 -9.45
C ASP A 346 -12.05 3.90 -9.11
N ASP A 347 -11.78 4.16 -7.83
CA ASP A 347 -11.06 5.36 -7.42
C ASP A 347 -9.57 5.26 -7.74
N GLN A 348 -8.96 4.07 -7.57
CA GLN A 348 -7.61 3.80 -8.05
C GLN A 348 -7.49 4.03 -9.55
N THR A 349 -8.47 3.57 -10.34
CA THR A 349 -8.52 3.76 -11.81
C THR A 349 -8.49 5.24 -12.19
N LYS A 350 -9.22 6.10 -11.48
CA LYS A 350 -9.19 7.56 -11.70
C LYS A 350 -7.83 8.18 -11.39
N VAL A 351 -7.07 7.56 -10.50
CA VAL A 351 -5.76 8.06 -10.06
C VAL A 351 -4.65 7.62 -11.02
N VAL A 352 -4.63 6.35 -11.44
CA VAL A 352 -3.55 5.79 -12.26
C VAL A 352 -3.65 6.15 -13.74
N ASN A 353 -4.81 6.66 -14.19
CA ASN A 353 -5.05 7.08 -15.59
C ASN A 353 -4.89 8.61 -15.80
N LYS A 354 -4.45 9.35 -14.79
CA LYS A 354 -4.15 10.78 -14.88
C LYS A 354 -2.76 11.02 -15.44
#